data_f17cc2813ee62e6d7a328303e845f58d
#
_entry.id   f17cc2813ee62e6d7a328303e845f58d
#
_cell.length_a   1.000
_cell.length_b   1.000
_cell.length_c   1.000
_cell.angle_alpha   90.00
_cell.angle_beta   90.00
_cell.angle_gamma   90.00
#
_symmetry.space_group_name_H-M   'P 1'
#
loop_
_entity.id
_entity.type
_entity.pdbx_description
1 polymer ?
#
loop_
_entity_poly.entity_id
_entity_poly.type
_entity_poly.pdbx_seq_one_letter_code
_entity_poly.pdbx_strand_id
1 'polypeptide(L)'
;VGYVLVGMASVVSTSTAGAQAGLNGAVMQMFNHGTITAMLFLLVGVLYDQAHHRWIVYPDNYKDQEKAGKLAFGGLATQLPVYNALIIIAFFAGLGLPALSGFISEALCFIGGFSAFRTITIIGTLGILLNAVYFLRAYQRVFTGKLNEEYKNLKDINNRELITVIPIAIIVLLFGVYPAPLVNLISPA
;
A
#
# COMPACT_ATOMS: atom_id res chain seq x y z
N VAL A 1 5.36 -9.30 1.86
CA VAL A 1 5.90 -10.61 2.33
C VAL A 1 7.44 -10.61 2.35
N GLY A 2 8.14 -10.11 1.31
CA GLY A 2 9.62 -10.08 1.28
C GLY A 2 10.25 -9.39 2.49
N TYR A 3 9.74 -8.25 2.92
CA TYR A 3 10.22 -7.55 4.12
C TYR A 3 10.06 -8.39 5.41
N VAL A 4 8.94 -9.12 5.51
CA VAL A 4 8.73 -10.04 6.65
C VAL A 4 9.83 -11.10 6.71
N LEU A 5 10.17 -11.69 5.56
CA LEU A 5 11.24 -12.69 5.49
C LEU A 5 12.61 -12.10 5.85
N VAL A 6 12.93 -10.90 5.40
CA VAL A 6 14.16 -10.19 5.77
C VAL A 6 14.20 -9.92 7.28
N GLY A 7 13.10 -9.44 7.85
CA GLY A 7 12.99 -9.22 9.29
C GLY A 7 13.12 -10.51 10.11
N MET A 8 12.44 -11.58 9.70
CA MET A 8 12.56 -12.90 10.37
C MET A 8 13.95 -13.50 10.26
N ALA A 9 14.61 -13.37 9.10
CA ALA A 9 15.96 -13.85 8.90
C ALA A 9 16.98 -13.15 9.79
N SER A 10 16.68 -11.97 10.34
CA SER A 10 17.57 -11.26 11.27
C SER A 10 17.83 -11.98 12.59
N VAL A 11 17.07 -13.02 12.91
CA VAL A 11 17.25 -13.83 14.13
C VAL A 11 18.67 -14.43 14.25
N VAL A 12 19.35 -14.66 13.12
CA VAL A 12 20.72 -15.17 13.09
C VAL A 12 21.78 -14.08 13.29
N SER A 13 21.37 -12.83 13.51
CA SER A 13 22.29 -11.72 13.76
C SER A 13 23.04 -11.92 15.07
N THR A 14 24.33 -11.62 15.06
CA THR A 14 25.15 -11.54 16.27
C THR A 14 24.79 -10.35 17.18
N SER A 15 24.07 -9.38 16.62
CA SER A 15 23.53 -8.22 17.36
C SER A 15 22.14 -8.53 17.89
N THR A 16 22.00 -8.64 19.21
CA THR A 16 20.69 -8.85 19.87
C THR A 16 19.69 -7.74 19.51
N ALA A 17 20.15 -6.48 19.50
CA ALA A 17 19.32 -5.34 19.10
C ALA A 17 18.89 -5.42 17.63
N GLY A 18 19.79 -5.89 16.73
CA GLY A 18 19.47 -6.11 15.33
C GLY A 18 18.45 -7.22 15.12
N ALA A 19 18.60 -8.35 15.79
CA ALA A 19 17.65 -9.45 15.76
C ALA A 19 16.27 -9.02 16.27
N GLN A 20 16.23 -8.31 17.40
CA GLN A 20 14.99 -7.83 17.99
C GLN A 20 14.29 -6.80 17.08
N ALA A 21 15.04 -5.85 16.51
CA ALA A 21 14.48 -4.86 15.57
C ALA A 21 13.84 -5.55 14.35
N GLY A 22 14.54 -6.53 13.78
CA GLY A 22 14.02 -7.25 12.61
C GLY A 22 12.80 -8.10 12.92
N LEU A 23 12.78 -8.82 14.06
CA LEU A 23 11.62 -9.61 14.48
C LEU A 23 10.40 -8.71 14.75
N ASN A 24 10.59 -7.61 15.50
CA ASN A 24 9.54 -6.65 15.75
C ASN A 24 9.02 -6.04 14.43
N GLY A 25 9.94 -5.69 13.53
CA GLY A 25 9.60 -5.21 12.19
C GLY A 25 8.79 -6.24 11.39
N ALA A 26 9.17 -7.51 11.44
CA ALA A 26 8.47 -8.58 10.73
C ALA A 26 7.03 -8.75 11.21
N VAL A 27 6.80 -8.81 12.54
CA VAL A 27 5.46 -8.95 13.13
C VAL A 27 4.62 -7.70 12.82
N MET A 28 5.20 -6.52 13.00
CA MET A 28 4.52 -5.26 12.68
C MET A 28 4.18 -5.17 11.19
N GLN A 29 5.05 -5.66 10.30
CA GLN A 29 4.81 -5.68 8.85
C GLN A 29 3.69 -6.62 8.47
N MET A 30 3.53 -7.76 9.14
CA MET A 30 2.37 -8.64 8.91
C MET A 30 1.06 -7.92 9.22
N PHE A 31 0.99 -7.21 10.34
CA PHE A 31 -0.18 -6.43 10.71
C PHE A 31 -0.43 -5.28 9.72
N ASN A 32 0.58 -4.48 9.42
CA ASN A 32 0.47 -3.33 8.52
C ASN A 32 0.12 -3.75 7.08
N HIS A 33 0.75 -4.81 6.58
CA HIS A 33 0.42 -5.35 5.27
C HIS A 33 -1.04 -5.83 5.22
N GLY A 34 -1.53 -6.49 6.28
CA GLY A 34 -2.92 -6.93 6.36
C GLY A 34 -3.90 -5.75 6.32
N THR A 35 -3.67 -4.72 7.13
CA THR A 35 -4.54 -3.53 7.17
C THR A 35 -4.51 -2.72 5.87
N ILE A 36 -3.31 -2.48 5.31
CA ILE A 36 -3.16 -1.71 4.07
C ILE A 36 -3.79 -2.46 2.88
N THR A 37 -3.53 -3.76 2.76
CA THR A 37 -4.12 -4.56 1.66
C THR A 37 -5.62 -4.70 1.80
N ALA A 38 -6.15 -4.85 3.03
CA ALA A 38 -7.59 -4.83 3.26
C ALA A 38 -8.22 -3.51 2.78
N MET A 39 -7.61 -2.37 3.11
CA MET A 39 -8.06 -1.06 2.65
C MET A 39 -8.03 -0.96 1.12
N LEU A 40 -6.95 -1.41 0.48
CA LEU A 40 -6.83 -1.41 -0.98
C LEU A 40 -7.92 -2.27 -1.64
N PHE A 41 -8.18 -3.48 -1.13
CA PHE A 41 -9.22 -4.36 -1.67
C PHE A 41 -10.62 -3.79 -1.50
N LEU A 42 -10.93 -3.19 -0.35
CA LEU A 42 -12.22 -2.52 -0.13
C LEU A 42 -12.41 -1.37 -1.12
N LEU A 43 -11.39 -0.54 -1.31
CA LEU A 43 -11.46 0.57 -2.26
C LEU A 43 -11.58 0.09 -3.71
N VAL A 44 -10.85 -0.96 -4.11
CA VAL A 44 -11.02 -1.57 -5.44
C VAL A 44 -12.43 -2.12 -5.60
N GLY A 45 -13.03 -2.69 -4.55
CA GLY A 45 -14.41 -3.16 -4.55
C GLY A 45 -15.40 -2.03 -4.86
N VAL A 46 -15.28 -0.88 -4.19
CA VAL A 46 -16.13 0.30 -4.44
C VAL A 46 -16.10 0.74 -5.90
N LEU A 47 -14.93 0.77 -6.50
CA LEU A 47 -14.80 1.14 -7.92
C LEU A 47 -15.35 0.05 -8.84
N TYR A 48 -15.11 -1.22 -8.50
CA TYR A 48 -15.59 -2.35 -9.28
C TYR A 48 -17.11 -2.46 -9.30
N ASP A 49 -17.77 -2.19 -8.19
CA ASP A 49 -19.24 -2.25 -8.08
C ASP A 49 -19.93 -1.24 -9.01
N GLN A 50 -19.26 -0.15 -9.34
CA GLN A 50 -19.79 0.87 -10.24
C GLN A 50 -19.33 0.67 -11.70
N ALA A 51 -18.07 0.28 -11.91
CA ALA A 51 -17.48 0.17 -13.25
C ALA A 51 -17.57 -1.24 -13.85
N HIS A 52 -17.81 -2.28 -13.02
CA HIS A 52 -17.87 -3.70 -13.40
C HIS A 52 -16.59 -4.25 -14.06
N HIS A 53 -15.46 -3.55 -13.94
CA HIS A 53 -14.15 -3.98 -14.41
C HIS A 53 -13.03 -3.37 -13.56
N ARG A 54 -11.78 -3.84 -13.79
CA ARG A 54 -10.57 -3.40 -13.06
C ARG A 54 -9.43 -3.01 -14.00
N TRP A 55 -9.74 -2.66 -15.24
CA TRP A 55 -8.73 -2.41 -16.24
C TRP A 55 -8.13 -1.01 -16.10
N ILE A 56 -6.83 -0.94 -15.80
CA ILE A 56 -6.03 0.28 -15.83
C ILE A 56 -5.53 0.54 -17.26
N VAL A 57 -5.21 -0.55 -17.97
CA VAL A 57 -4.83 -0.57 -19.38
C VAL A 57 -5.46 -1.80 -20.00
N TYR A 58 -6.06 -1.66 -21.16
CA TYR A 58 -6.60 -2.81 -21.88
C TYR A 58 -5.48 -3.63 -22.49
N PRO A 59 -5.60 -4.97 -22.50
CA PRO A 59 -4.64 -5.82 -23.17
C PRO A 59 -4.65 -5.58 -24.70
N ASP A 60 -3.47 -5.63 -25.32
CA ASP A 60 -3.28 -5.37 -26.75
C ASP A 60 -4.07 -6.34 -27.68
N ASN A 61 -4.46 -7.49 -27.15
CA ASN A 61 -5.28 -8.48 -27.85
C ASN A 61 -6.80 -8.24 -27.80
N TYR A 62 -7.24 -7.13 -27.21
CA TYR A 62 -8.65 -6.79 -27.21
C TYR A 62 -9.09 -6.42 -28.62
N LYS A 63 -10.13 -7.10 -29.14
CA LYS A 63 -10.54 -7.04 -30.55
C LYS A 63 -10.99 -5.64 -31.02
N ASP A 64 -11.36 -4.76 -30.09
CA ASP A 64 -11.86 -3.43 -30.38
C ASP A 64 -10.99 -2.40 -29.63
N GLN A 65 -9.87 -2.02 -30.24
CA GLN A 65 -8.90 -1.08 -29.68
C GLN A 65 -9.48 0.31 -29.42
N GLU A 66 -10.47 0.73 -30.17
CA GLU A 66 -11.15 2.01 -29.96
C GLU A 66 -12.01 2.01 -28.71
N LYS A 67 -12.73 0.90 -28.45
CA LYS A 67 -13.46 0.70 -27.19
C LYS A 67 -12.52 0.48 -26.02
N ALA A 68 -11.42 -0.24 -26.23
CA ALA A 68 -10.41 -0.48 -25.19
C ALA A 68 -9.86 0.84 -24.61
N GLY A 69 -9.51 1.80 -25.48
CA GLY A 69 -9.04 3.13 -25.06
C GLY A 69 -10.09 3.93 -24.29
N LYS A 70 -11.38 3.78 -24.63
CA LYS A 70 -12.50 4.47 -23.96
C LYS A 70 -12.86 3.88 -22.60
N LEU A 71 -12.54 2.60 -22.36
CA LEU A 71 -12.89 1.90 -21.12
C LEU A 71 -11.76 1.91 -20.07
N ALA A 72 -10.55 2.38 -20.39
CA ALA A 72 -9.47 2.51 -19.40
C ALA A 72 -9.77 3.65 -18.41
N PHE A 73 -9.50 3.42 -17.13
CA PHE A 73 -9.63 4.48 -16.13
C PHE A 73 -8.66 5.63 -16.40
N GLY A 74 -9.08 6.86 -16.06
CA GLY A 74 -8.25 8.05 -16.15
C GLY A 74 -8.95 9.25 -15.55
N GLY A 75 -8.19 10.12 -14.84
CA GLY A 75 -8.69 11.38 -14.29
C GLY A 75 -9.73 11.27 -13.17
N LEU A 76 -9.85 10.10 -12.51
CA LEU A 76 -10.89 9.85 -11.51
C LEU A 76 -10.79 10.75 -10.27
N ALA A 77 -9.63 11.35 -10.00
CA ALA A 77 -9.44 12.22 -8.83
C ALA A 77 -10.40 13.42 -8.80
N THR A 78 -10.77 13.94 -9.97
CA THR A 78 -11.70 15.08 -10.09
C THR A 78 -13.15 14.68 -9.87
N GLN A 79 -13.50 13.46 -10.26
CA GLN A 79 -14.86 12.93 -10.14
C GLN A 79 -15.15 12.36 -8.75
N LEU A 80 -14.14 11.75 -8.11
CA LEU A 80 -14.26 11.00 -6.86
C LEU A 80 -13.29 11.55 -5.80
N PRO A 81 -13.47 12.78 -5.28
CA PRO A 81 -12.47 13.42 -4.43
C PRO A 81 -12.30 12.73 -3.07
N VAL A 82 -13.36 12.26 -2.42
CA VAL A 82 -13.28 11.58 -1.12
C VAL A 82 -12.65 10.20 -1.29
N TYR A 83 -13.08 9.45 -2.30
CA TYR A 83 -12.49 8.17 -2.67
C TYR A 83 -11.00 8.32 -2.97
N ASN A 84 -10.62 9.35 -3.74
CA ASN A 84 -9.23 9.64 -4.08
C ASN A 84 -8.36 9.92 -2.84
N ALA A 85 -8.88 10.67 -1.85
CA ALA A 85 -8.16 10.92 -0.61
C ALA A 85 -7.85 9.61 0.14
N LEU A 86 -8.80 8.68 0.21
CA LEU A 86 -8.61 7.37 0.83
C LEU A 86 -7.63 6.48 0.03
N ILE A 87 -7.69 6.53 -1.31
CA ILE A 87 -6.73 5.84 -2.17
C ILE A 87 -5.31 6.37 -1.96
N ILE A 88 -5.12 7.68 -1.82
CA ILE A 88 -3.81 8.28 -1.52
C ILE A 88 -3.25 7.70 -0.22
N ILE A 89 -4.05 7.65 0.84
CA ILE A 89 -3.61 7.05 2.11
C ILE A 89 -3.21 5.59 1.91
N ALA A 90 -4.04 4.78 1.25
CA ALA A 90 -3.78 3.35 1.04
C ALA A 90 -2.54 3.09 0.16
N PHE A 91 -2.41 3.81 -0.96
CA PHE A 91 -1.29 3.66 -1.90
C PHE A 91 0.02 4.12 -1.27
N PHE A 92 0.01 5.25 -0.57
CA PHE A 92 1.22 5.79 0.05
C PHE A 92 1.63 5.02 1.31
N ALA A 93 0.68 4.41 2.02
CA ALA A 93 0.98 3.46 3.08
C ALA A 93 1.62 2.18 2.53
N GLY A 94 1.10 1.66 1.40
CA GLY A 94 1.69 0.51 0.70
C GLY A 94 3.05 0.80 0.05
N LEU A 95 3.32 2.07 -0.26
CA LEU A 95 4.61 2.56 -0.74
C LEU A 95 5.66 2.66 0.39
N GLY A 96 5.22 2.71 1.65
CA GLY A 96 6.11 2.91 2.79
C GLY A 96 6.53 4.36 3.01
N LEU A 97 5.63 5.34 2.79
CA LEU A 97 5.94 6.73 3.09
C LEU A 97 6.01 6.99 4.60
N PRO A 98 6.96 7.84 5.07
CA PRO A 98 7.00 8.30 6.44
C PRO A 98 5.65 8.88 6.89
N ALA A 99 5.32 8.73 8.17
CA ALA A 99 4.04 9.05 8.80
C ALA A 99 2.89 8.08 8.47
N LEU A 100 3.14 7.03 7.68
CA LEU A 100 2.21 5.93 7.45
C LEU A 100 2.75 4.62 8.01
N SER A 101 1.88 3.72 8.42
CA SER A 101 2.25 2.53 9.22
C SER A 101 3.25 1.61 8.51
N GLY A 102 3.22 1.53 7.18
CA GLY A 102 4.13 0.70 6.39
C GLY A 102 5.60 1.05 6.57
N PHE A 103 5.93 2.34 6.66
CA PHE A 103 7.32 2.80 6.76
C PHE A 103 8.07 2.25 7.97
N ILE A 104 7.47 2.33 9.16
CA ILE A 104 8.14 1.94 10.41
C ILE A 104 8.48 0.45 10.40
N SER A 105 7.56 -0.39 9.97
CA SER A 105 7.76 -1.83 9.92
C SER A 105 8.80 -2.25 8.89
N GLU A 106 8.81 -1.62 7.71
CA GLU A 106 9.82 -1.84 6.67
C GLU A 106 11.20 -1.41 7.14
N ALA A 107 11.33 -0.22 7.75
CA ALA A 107 12.58 0.28 8.30
C ALA A 107 13.16 -0.66 9.35
N LEU A 108 12.34 -1.16 10.28
CA LEU A 108 12.77 -2.13 11.30
C LEU A 108 13.22 -3.45 10.67
N CYS A 109 12.52 -3.95 9.64
CA CYS A 109 12.95 -5.14 8.91
C CYS A 109 14.32 -4.95 8.25
N PHE A 110 14.56 -3.78 7.63
CA PHE A 110 15.85 -3.47 7.01
C PHE A 110 16.97 -3.28 8.04
N ILE A 111 16.71 -2.64 9.19
CA ILE A 111 17.69 -2.50 10.26
C ILE A 111 18.13 -3.88 10.76
N GLY A 112 17.17 -4.78 11.01
CA GLY A 112 17.44 -6.14 11.39
C GLY A 112 18.18 -6.92 10.31
N GLY A 113 17.68 -6.88 9.09
CA GLY A 113 18.30 -7.54 7.94
C GLY A 113 19.73 -7.07 7.68
N PHE A 114 19.99 -5.77 7.83
CA PHE A 114 21.33 -5.19 7.64
C PHE A 114 22.34 -5.68 8.69
N SER A 115 21.88 -5.95 9.92
CA SER A 115 22.73 -6.49 10.97
C SER A 115 23.12 -7.96 10.75
N ALA A 116 22.29 -8.74 10.03
CA ALA A 116 22.51 -10.15 9.75
C ALA A 116 23.12 -10.39 8.35
N PHE A 117 22.59 -9.72 7.32
CA PHE A 117 22.90 -9.96 5.90
C PHE A 117 23.07 -8.66 5.13
N ARG A 118 24.12 -7.91 5.44
CA ARG A 118 24.36 -6.55 4.92
C ARG A 118 24.21 -6.45 3.40
N THR A 119 24.90 -7.29 2.65
CA THR A 119 24.90 -7.21 1.16
C THR A 119 23.53 -7.53 0.58
N ILE A 120 22.86 -8.57 1.07
CA ILE A 120 21.52 -8.96 0.60
C ILE A 120 20.50 -7.87 0.92
N THR A 121 20.61 -7.27 2.11
CA THR A 121 19.70 -6.19 2.52
C THR A 121 19.89 -4.95 1.67
N ILE A 122 21.13 -4.57 1.30
CA ILE A 122 21.39 -3.45 0.37
C ILE A 122 20.76 -3.73 -0.99
N ILE A 123 20.89 -4.94 -1.53
CA ILE A 123 20.22 -5.31 -2.79
C ILE A 123 18.70 -5.25 -2.63
N GLY A 124 18.20 -5.72 -1.48
CA GLY A 124 16.77 -5.69 -1.16
C GLY A 124 16.15 -4.29 -1.14
N THR A 125 16.94 -3.22 -0.86
CA THR A 125 16.43 -1.84 -0.91
C THR A 125 16.01 -1.42 -2.32
N LEU A 126 16.51 -2.05 -3.38
CA LEU A 126 16.01 -1.82 -4.75
C LEU A 126 14.53 -2.20 -4.88
N GLY A 127 14.05 -3.12 -4.05
CA GLY A 127 12.63 -3.47 -3.98
C GLY A 127 11.74 -2.28 -3.59
N ILE A 128 12.23 -1.36 -2.74
CA ILE A 128 11.51 -0.14 -2.36
C ILE A 128 11.29 0.75 -3.60
N LEU A 129 12.33 0.91 -4.42
CA LEU A 129 12.27 1.69 -5.65
C LEU A 129 11.25 1.11 -6.63
N LEU A 130 11.27 -0.22 -6.82
CA LEU A 130 10.31 -0.90 -7.70
C LEU A 130 8.88 -0.79 -7.17
N ASN A 131 8.71 -0.91 -5.84
CA ASN A 131 7.43 -0.70 -5.17
C ASN A 131 6.89 0.71 -5.44
N ALA A 132 7.75 1.73 -5.27
CA ALA A 132 7.41 3.12 -5.56
C ALA A 132 6.95 3.32 -7.01
N VAL A 133 7.70 2.78 -7.97
CA VAL A 133 7.41 2.93 -9.40
C VAL A 133 6.03 2.36 -9.75
N TYR A 134 5.70 1.14 -9.32
CA TYR A 134 4.42 0.56 -9.75
C TYR A 134 3.22 1.17 -9.03
N PHE A 135 3.33 1.53 -7.74
CA PHE A 135 2.25 2.21 -7.02
C PHE A 135 1.97 3.60 -7.61
N LEU A 136 3.01 4.42 -7.79
CA LEU A 136 2.86 5.75 -8.37
C LEU A 136 2.35 5.70 -9.80
N ARG A 137 2.83 4.75 -10.60
CA ARG A 137 2.36 4.59 -11.98
C ARG A 137 0.90 4.14 -12.04
N ALA A 138 0.48 3.24 -11.15
CA ALA A 138 -0.93 2.83 -11.05
C ALA A 138 -1.81 4.02 -10.65
N TYR A 139 -1.41 4.76 -9.61
CA TYR A 139 -2.12 5.96 -9.18
C TYR A 139 -2.24 7.00 -10.31
N GLN A 140 -1.12 7.33 -10.96
CA GLN A 140 -1.11 8.29 -12.06
C GLN A 140 -2.06 7.89 -13.18
N ARG A 141 -2.09 6.63 -13.57
CA ARG A 141 -2.94 6.18 -14.68
C ARG A 141 -4.42 6.24 -14.37
N VAL A 142 -4.81 5.94 -13.14
CA VAL A 142 -6.22 5.86 -12.74
C VAL A 142 -6.76 7.23 -12.33
N PHE A 143 -5.98 8.00 -11.57
CA PHE A 143 -6.48 9.17 -10.86
C PHE A 143 -6.09 10.50 -11.50
N THR A 144 -4.97 10.56 -12.24
CA THR A 144 -4.53 11.82 -12.85
C THR A 144 -4.84 11.87 -14.35
N GLY A 145 -4.72 13.09 -14.93
CA GLY A 145 -4.98 13.33 -16.34
C GLY A 145 -6.43 13.78 -16.63
N LYS A 146 -6.82 13.67 -17.89
CA LYS A 146 -8.20 13.97 -18.30
C LYS A 146 -9.15 12.88 -17.81
N LEU A 147 -10.28 13.32 -17.25
CA LEU A 147 -11.38 12.40 -16.92
C LEU A 147 -11.87 11.73 -18.19
N ASN A 148 -11.92 10.41 -18.16
CA ASN A 148 -12.55 9.67 -19.25
C ASN A 148 -14.06 9.88 -19.19
N GLU A 149 -14.66 10.25 -20.32
CA GLU A 149 -16.07 10.63 -20.43
C GLU A 149 -17.04 9.53 -20.00
N GLU A 150 -16.64 8.27 -20.17
CA GLU A 150 -17.41 7.10 -19.73
C GLU A 150 -17.68 7.10 -18.22
N TYR A 151 -16.77 7.71 -17.42
CA TYR A 151 -16.85 7.72 -15.96
C TYR A 151 -17.35 9.01 -15.34
N LYS A 152 -17.90 9.93 -16.13
CA LYS A 152 -18.48 11.18 -15.64
C LYS A 152 -19.64 11.00 -14.65
N ASN A 153 -20.32 9.87 -14.73
CA ASN A 153 -21.50 9.56 -13.91
C ASN A 153 -21.19 8.71 -12.68
N LEU A 154 -19.90 8.36 -12.43
CA LEU A 154 -19.54 7.65 -11.22
C LEU A 154 -19.83 8.51 -9.99
N LYS A 155 -20.40 7.88 -8.98
CA LYS A 155 -20.68 8.52 -7.68
C LYS A 155 -19.52 8.31 -6.74
N ASP A 156 -19.19 9.34 -5.97
CA ASP A 156 -18.16 9.20 -4.92
C ASP A 156 -18.59 8.19 -3.86
N ILE A 157 -17.65 7.75 -3.06
CA ILE A 157 -17.82 6.74 -2.00
C ILE A 157 -18.99 7.13 -1.08
N ASN A 158 -19.87 6.18 -0.81
CA ASN A 158 -21.05 6.40 0.01
C ASN A 158 -20.77 6.21 1.50
N ASN A 159 -21.69 6.65 2.38
CA ASN A 159 -21.52 6.58 3.83
C ASN A 159 -21.33 5.15 4.36
N ARG A 160 -21.95 4.17 3.73
CA ARG A 160 -21.83 2.75 4.12
C ARG A 160 -20.41 2.22 3.85
N GLU A 161 -19.85 2.57 2.71
CA GLU A 161 -18.48 2.23 2.33
C GLU A 161 -17.46 2.98 3.21
N LEU A 162 -17.72 4.28 3.47
CA LEU A 162 -16.89 5.11 4.35
C LEU A 162 -16.76 4.51 5.76
N ILE A 163 -17.87 4.07 6.37
CA ILE A 163 -17.87 3.44 7.70
C ILE A 163 -16.94 2.21 7.74
N THR A 164 -16.80 1.52 6.63
CA THR A 164 -15.93 0.34 6.53
C THR A 164 -14.46 0.71 6.34
N VAL A 165 -14.16 1.75 5.55
CA VAL A 165 -12.78 2.11 5.17
C VAL A 165 -12.12 3.06 6.16
N ILE A 166 -12.86 4.03 6.72
CA ILE A 166 -12.32 5.06 7.63
C ILE A 166 -11.61 4.46 8.86
N PRO A 167 -12.16 3.46 9.57
CA PRO A 167 -11.47 2.88 10.73
C PRO A 167 -10.09 2.31 10.36
N ILE A 168 -9.97 1.68 9.20
CA ILE A 168 -8.71 1.13 8.71
C ILE A 168 -7.73 2.26 8.37
N ALA A 169 -8.21 3.31 7.70
CA ALA A 169 -7.41 4.49 7.40
C ALA A 169 -6.86 5.17 8.66
N ILE A 170 -7.70 5.27 9.71
CA ILE A 170 -7.28 5.79 11.02
C ILE A 170 -6.18 4.93 11.63
N ILE A 171 -6.31 3.61 11.59
CA ILE A 171 -5.29 2.67 12.08
C ILE A 171 -3.96 2.85 11.33
N VAL A 172 -4.01 2.97 10.00
CA VAL A 172 -2.83 3.17 9.15
C VAL A 172 -2.11 4.48 9.49
N LEU A 173 -2.86 5.56 9.72
CA LEU A 173 -2.31 6.86 10.13
C LEU A 173 -1.79 6.82 11.57
N LEU A 174 -2.56 6.27 12.50
CA LEU A 174 -2.21 6.20 13.92
C LEU A 174 -0.88 5.47 14.13
N PHE A 175 -0.72 4.27 13.58
CA PHE A 175 0.51 3.50 13.73
C PHE A 175 1.66 4.00 12.86
N GLY A 176 1.40 4.86 11.89
CA GLY A 176 2.44 5.58 11.16
C GLY A 176 3.05 6.73 11.96
N VAL A 177 2.22 7.44 12.73
CA VAL A 177 2.66 8.57 13.56
C VAL A 177 3.09 8.11 14.97
N TYR A 178 2.36 7.17 15.56
CA TYR A 178 2.60 6.67 16.90
C TYR A 178 2.63 5.14 16.95
N PRO A 179 3.76 4.51 16.55
CA PRO A 179 3.90 3.05 16.48
C PRO A 179 4.08 2.40 17.86
N ALA A 180 4.40 3.18 18.91
CA ALA A 180 4.77 2.65 20.22
C ALA A 180 3.78 1.65 20.82
N PRO A 181 2.44 1.82 20.75
CA PRO A 181 1.50 0.84 21.30
C PRO A 181 1.66 -0.54 20.66
N LEU A 182 1.85 -0.58 19.34
CA LEU A 182 2.02 -1.85 18.62
C LEU A 182 3.40 -2.46 18.87
N VAL A 183 4.45 -1.64 18.88
CA VAL A 183 5.82 -2.10 19.16
C VAL A 183 5.93 -2.64 20.58
N ASN A 184 5.38 -1.96 21.58
CA ASN A 184 5.41 -2.40 22.98
C ASN A 184 4.61 -3.68 23.22
N LEU A 185 3.58 -3.93 22.44
CA LEU A 185 2.81 -5.19 22.50
C LEU A 185 3.62 -6.38 21.96
N ILE A 186 4.46 -6.12 20.96
CA ILE A 186 5.25 -7.15 20.28
C ILE A 186 6.57 -7.43 21.01
N SER A 187 7.20 -6.38 21.57
CA SER A 187 8.46 -6.49 22.31
C SER A 187 8.18 -6.99 23.72
N PRO A 188 8.68 -8.18 24.10
CA PRO A 188 8.69 -8.54 25.53
C PRO A 188 9.54 -7.54 26.31
N ALA A 189 9.08 -7.21 27.49
CA ALA A 189 9.76 -6.33 28.44
C ALA A 189 11.14 -6.88 28.85
#